data_d502a896f6163431c1898bd5a295751c
#
_entry.id   d502a896f6163431c1898bd5a295751c
#
_cell.length_a   1.000
_cell.length_b   1.000
_cell.length_c   1.000
_cell.angle_alpha   90.00
_cell.angle_beta   90.00
_cell.angle_gamma   90.00
#
_symmetry.space_group_name_H-M   'P 1'
#
loop_
_entity.id
_entity.type
_entity.pdbx_description
1 polymer ?
#
loop_
_entity_poly.entity_id
_entity_poly.type
_entity_poly.pdbx_seq_one_letter_code
_entity_poly.pdbx_strand_id
1 'polypeptide(L)'
;FVLFAVTIALCPYMKGSCGQSKTFKLSAAAVTLVFVSVAVCLLAVRGDMIFSLFDHPDTNQMNKELVDAFEAGQVSLLETPSQDMLNLENPYDLSERSAAGVSYPWDHLFFDGKYYSYYGIGTVLTLFLPYHMITGKYFPSLWATFIYSIIGIIFLSLAYCAFMKRLFPKIPNRTAVSGLVIVQASSFVWYCITIGNFYELAQVSGFAFLIA
;
A
#
# COMPACT_ATOMS: atom_id res chain seq x y z
N PHE A 1 7.38 -2.30 -21.57
CA PHE A 1 7.49 -2.44 -23.03
C PHE A 1 6.54 -3.54 -23.57
N VAL A 2 6.55 -4.76 -23.04
CA VAL A 2 5.69 -5.87 -23.49
C VAL A 2 4.21 -5.54 -23.38
N LEU A 3 3.75 -4.98 -22.26
CA LEU A 3 2.35 -4.55 -22.03
C LEU A 3 1.90 -3.50 -23.05
N PHE A 4 2.75 -2.53 -23.34
CA PHE A 4 2.48 -1.49 -24.32
C PHE A 4 2.38 -2.08 -25.74
N ALA A 5 3.28 -2.99 -26.07
CA ALA A 5 3.28 -3.72 -27.35
C ALA A 5 2.01 -4.59 -27.52
N VAL A 6 1.62 -5.33 -26.46
CA VAL A 6 0.37 -6.15 -26.47
C VAL A 6 -0.86 -5.26 -26.63
N THR A 7 -0.91 -4.11 -25.96
CA THR A 7 -2.05 -3.17 -26.08
C THR A 7 -2.13 -2.60 -27.50
N ILE A 8 -1.00 -2.22 -28.10
CA ILE A 8 -0.95 -1.76 -29.48
C ILE A 8 -1.38 -2.86 -30.45
N ALA A 9 -0.93 -4.09 -30.24
CA ALA A 9 -1.29 -5.25 -31.10
C ALA A 9 -2.77 -5.59 -31.02
N LEU A 10 -3.44 -5.39 -29.88
CA LEU A 10 -4.85 -5.63 -29.70
C LEU A 10 -5.73 -4.44 -30.13
N CYS A 11 -5.14 -3.26 -30.35
CA CYS A 11 -5.83 -2.02 -30.69
C CYS A 11 -6.73 -2.12 -31.94
N PRO A 12 -6.32 -2.80 -33.05
CA PRO A 12 -7.15 -2.92 -34.25
C PRO A 12 -8.48 -3.67 -34.03
N TYR A 13 -8.53 -4.55 -33.04
CA TYR A 13 -9.69 -5.38 -32.72
C TYR A 13 -10.70 -4.68 -31.79
N MET A 14 -10.35 -3.55 -31.23
CA MET A 14 -11.18 -2.82 -30.26
C MET A 14 -12.10 -1.82 -30.96
N LYS A 15 -13.13 -2.31 -31.67
CA LYS A 15 -14.15 -1.47 -32.33
C LYS A 15 -15.15 -0.92 -31.30
N GLY A 16 -15.76 0.25 -31.63
CA GLY A 16 -16.82 0.88 -30.83
C GLY A 16 -16.32 1.94 -29.83
N SER A 17 -17.26 2.49 -29.06
CA SER A 17 -17.02 3.53 -28.04
C SER A 17 -17.16 2.97 -26.63
N CYS A 18 -16.52 3.60 -25.64
CA CYS A 18 -16.43 3.08 -24.27
C CYS A 18 -17.76 3.13 -23.49
N GLY A 19 -18.72 3.97 -23.88
CA GLY A 19 -19.96 4.22 -23.12
C GLY A 19 -20.84 3.00 -22.91
N GLN A 20 -21.02 2.16 -23.95
CA GLN A 20 -21.94 1.00 -23.92
C GLN A 20 -21.28 -0.33 -24.30
N SER A 21 -20.00 -0.34 -24.56
CA SER A 21 -19.30 -1.48 -25.14
C SER A 21 -18.98 -2.57 -24.12
N LYS A 22 -19.47 -3.79 -24.35
CA LYS A 22 -19.00 -4.99 -23.64
C LYS A 22 -17.49 -5.21 -23.88
N THR A 23 -17.04 -4.88 -25.09
CA THR A 23 -15.61 -4.98 -25.48
C THR A 23 -14.74 -4.11 -24.58
N PHE A 24 -15.15 -2.88 -24.25
CA PHE A 24 -14.39 -2.03 -23.33
C PHE A 24 -14.25 -2.68 -21.95
N LYS A 25 -15.35 -3.22 -21.38
CA LYS A 25 -15.32 -3.89 -20.08
C LYS A 25 -14.37 -5.10 -20.09
N LEU A 26 -14.44 -5.94 -21.11
CA LEU A 26 -13.58 -7.11 -21.24
C LEU A 26 -12.12 -6.74 -21.42
N SER A 27 -11.83 -5.73 -22.25
CA SER A 27 -10.47 -5.25 -22.46
C SER A 27 -9.88 -4.62 -21.19
N ALA A 28 -10.69 -3.85 -20.46
CA ALA A 28 -10.27 -3.28 -19.18
C ALA A 28 -9.99 -4.38 -18.14
N ALA A 29 -10.85 -5.41 -18.07
CA ALA A 29 -10.63 -6.56 -17.20
C ALA A 29 -9.34 -7.33 -17.57
N ALA A 30 -9.10 -7.54 -18.88
CA ALA A 30 -7.87 -8.17 -19.36
C ALA A 30 -6.63 -7.35 -19.00
N VAL A 31 -6.66 -6.03 -19.17
CA VAL A 31 -5.56 -5.13 -18.75
C VAL A 31 -5.34 -5.24 -17.24
N THR A 32 -6.40 -5.17 -16.43
CA THR A 32 -6.30 -5.32 -14.98
C THR A 32 -5.66 -6.65 -14.59
N LEU A 33 -6.10 -7.76 -15.22
CA LEU A 33 -5.54 -9.08 -14.96
C LEU A 33 -4.05 -9.15 -15.30
N VAL A 34 -3.62 -8.53 -16.40
CA VAL A 34 -2.20 -8.47 -16.77
C VAL A 34 -1.40 -7.72 -15.70
N PHE A 35 -1.88 -6.57 -15.21
CA PHE A 35 -1.20 -5.82 -14.15
C PHE A 35 -1.18 -6.58 -12.82
N VAL A 36 -2.26 -7.27 -12.44
CA VAL A 36 -2.29 -8.19 -11.29
C VAL A 36 -1.25 -9.30 -11.47
N SER A 37 -1.16 -9.90 -12.67
CA SER A 37 -0.16 -10.94 -12.95
C SER A 37 1.26 -10.42 -12.84
N VAL A 38 1.54 -9.20 -13.29
CA VAL A 38 2.85 -8.55 -13.11
C VAL A 38 3.17 -8.37 -11.63
N ALA A 39 2.20 -7.93 -10.82
CA ALA A 39 2.38 -7.79 -9.37
C ALA A 39 2.71 -9.14 -8.72
N VAL A 40 1.99 -10.20 -9.09
CA VAL A 40 2.28 -11.58 -8.62
C VAL A 40 3.68 -12.01 -9.02
N CYS A 41 4.10 -11.77 -10.28
CA CYS A 41 5.45 -12.09 -10.73
C CYS A 41 6.53 -11.33 -9.94
N LEU A 42 6.32 -10.04 -9.66
CA LEU A 42 7.25 -9.24 -8.85
C LEU A 42 7.39 -9.78 -7.42
N LEU A 43 6.30 -10.27 -6.83
CA LEU A 43 6.37 -10.94 -5.54
C LEU A 43 7.09 -12.29 -5.66
N ALA A 44 6.75 -13.11 -6.67
CA ALA A 44 7.27 -14.46 -6.86
C ALA A 44 8.79 -14.50 -7.12
N VAL A 45 9.35 -13.48 -7.76
CA VAL A 45 10.82 -13.37 -8.00
C VAL A 45 11.62 -13.36 -6.70
N ARG A 46 10.99 -13.03 -5.56
CA ARG A 46 11.64 -13.07 -4.24
C ARG A 46 11.85 -14.48 -3.68
N GLY A 47 11.30 -15.51 -4.35
CA GLY A 47 11.48 -16.91 -3.98
C GLY A 47 10.92 -17.27 -2.60
N ASP A 48 11.54 -18.27 -1.96
CA ASP A 48 11.05 -18.80 -0.67
C ASP A 48 11.12 -17.80 0.49
N MET A 49 11.90 -16.74 0.35
CA MET A 49 12.02 -15.68 1.36
C MET A 49 10.66 -15.05 1.73
N ILE A 50 9.71 -14.96 0.78
CA ILE A 50 8.40 -14.38 1.05
C ILE A 50 7.57 -15.17 2.07
N PHE A 51 7.75 -16.48 2.14
CA PHE A 51 7.02 -17.35 3.07
C PHE A 51 7.72 -17.38 4.43
N SER A 52 9.05 -17.30 4.49
CA SER A 52 9.78 -17.25 5.76
C SER A 52 9.45 -15.99 6.59
N LEU A 53 8.97 -14.92 5.96
CA LEU A 53 8.54 -13.71 6.65
C LEU A 53 7.37 -13.93 7.63
N PHE A 54 6.56 -14.97 7.44
CA PHE A 54 5.49 -15.30 8.40
C PHE A 54 6.02 -15.89 9.71
N ASP A 55 7.20 -16.51 9.67
CA ASP A 55 7.85 -17.07 10.87
C ASP A 55 8.85 -16.09 11.50
N HIS A 56 9.40 -15.20 10.67
CA HIS A 56 10.35 -14.15 11.07
C HIS A 56 9.89 -12.80 10.52
N PRO A 57 8.78 -12.23 11.06
CA PRO A 57 8.32 -10.91 10.65
C PRO A 57 9.40 -9.86 10.95
N ASP A 58 9.50 -8.84 10.09
CA ASP A 58 10.49 -7.77 10.23
C ASP A 58 10.48 -7.17 11.63
N THR A 59 11.66 -6.97 12.22
CA THR A 59 11.80 -6.53 13.60
C THR A 59 11.40 -5.07 13.83
N ASN A 60 11.43 -4.25 12.79
CA ASN A 60 11.08 -2.82 12.86
C ASN A 60 9.68 -2.59 12.25
N GLN A 61 8.65 -3.10 12.93
CA GLN A 61 7.29 -3.04 12.42
C GLN A 61 6.41 -2.12 13.25
N MET A 62 6.29 -0.88 12.81
CA MET A 62 5.38 0.09 13.40
C MET A 62 3.93 -0.43 13.52
N ASN A 63 3.49 -1.25 12.53
CA ASN A 63 2.18 -1.88 12.58
C ASN A 63 2.07 -2.94 13.69
N LYS A 64 3.16 -3.68 13.98
CA LYS A 64 3.21 -4.62 15.12
C LYS A 64 3.06 -3.89 16.44
N GLU A 65 3.84 -2.84 16.64
CA GLU A 65 3.81 -2.03 17.88
C GLU A 65 2.43 -1.42 18.11
N LEU A 66 1.74 -1.03 17.04
CA LEU A 66 0.39 -0.49 17.13
C LEU A 66 -0.66 -1.60 17.40
N VAL A 67 -0.45 -2.82 16.90
CA VAL A 67 -1.26 -4.00 17.28
C VAL A 67 -1.13 -4.26 18.77
N ASP A 68 0.10 -4.32 19.29
CA ASP A 68 0.40 -4.56 20.72
C ASP A 68 -0.25 -3.48 21.60
N ALA A 69 -0.20 -2.21 21.15
CA ALA A 69 -0.84 -1.09 21.86
C ALA A 69 -2.38 -1.24 21.90
N PHE A 70 -3.00 -1.63 20.79
CA PHE A 70 -4.46 -1.83 20.73
C PHE A 70 -4.93 -3.03 21.56
N GLU A 71 -4.16 -4.10 21.61
CA GLU A 71 -4.46 -5.24 22.50
C GLU A 71 -4.33 -4.84 23.99
N ALA A 72 -3.42 -3.93 24.31
CA ALA A 72 -3.32 -3.33 25.65
C ALA A 72 -4.42 -2.26 25.94
N GLY A 73 -5.31 -1.99 24.99
CA GLY A 73 -6.41 -1.05 25.16
C GLY A 73 -6.02 0.42 25.07
N GLN A 74 -4.89 0.74 24.41
CA GLN A 74 -4.39 2.11 24.24
C GLN A 74 -3.98 2.40 22.80
N VAL A 75 -3.87 3.69 22.46
CA VAL A 75 -3.40 4.17 21.14
C VAL A 75 -1.96 4.63 21.15
N SER A 76 -1.40 4.94 22.32
CA SER A 76 0.05 5.18 22.49
C SER A 76 0.78 3.86 22.44
N LEU A 77 1.96 3.86 21.84
CA LEU A 77 2.81 2.66 21.77
C LEU A 77 3.21 2.21 23.18
N LEU A 78 3.56 0.93 23.33
CA LEU A 78 3.96 0.38 24.63
C LEU A 78 5.38 0.81 25.02
N GLU A 79 6.19 1.21 24.05
CA GLU A 79 7.51 1.76 24.30
C GLU A 79 7.40 3.08 25.04
N THR A 80 8.18 3.18 26.13
CA THR A 80 8.18 4.38 27.00
C THR A 80 9.41 5.23 26.73
N PRO A 81 9.28 6.56 26.71
CA PRO A 81 10.42 7.46 26.59
C PRO A 81 11.42 7.27 27.75
N SER A 82 12.71 7.45 27.44
CA SER A 82 13.74 7.42 28.47
C SER A 82 13.57 8.58 29.48
N GLN A 83 14.07 8.39 30.70
CA GLN A 83 14.02 9.45 31.72
C GLN A 83 14.81 10.69 31.27
N ASP A 84 15.88 10.50 30.51
CA ASP A 84 16.66 11.61 29.94
C ASP A 84 15.83 12.41 28.91
N MET A 85 15.02 11.73 28.11
CA MET A 85 14.11 12.39 27.18
C MET A 85 13.03 13.22 27.90
N LEU A 86 12.48 12.68 29.01
CA LEU A 86 11.45 13.35 29.79
C LEU A 86 11.98 14.53 30.61
N ASN A 87 13.28 14.54 30.94
CA ASN A 87 13.93 15.60 31.69
C ASN A 87 14.42 16.76 30.84
N LEU A 88 14.33 16.70 29.50
CA LEU A 88 14.70 17.82 28.64
C LEU A 88 13.74 19.00 28.85
N GLU A 89 14.26 20.22 28.78
CA GLU A 89 13.47 21.44 28.87
C GLU A 89 12.48 21.52 27.69
N ASN A 90 12.95 21.17 26.49
CA ASN A 90 12.10 21.04 25.32
C ASN A 90 12.34 19.71 24.60
N PRO A 91 11.64 18.62 24.97
CA PRO A 91 11.81 17.32 24.35
C PRO A 91 11.36 17.26 22.87
N TYR A 92 10.79 18.33 22.34
CA TYR A 92 10.43 18.45 20.91
C TYR A 92 11.55 19.05 20.06
N ASP A 93 12.56 19.66 20.67
CA ASP A 93 13.71 20.22 19.95
C ASP A 93 14.75 19.13 19.66
N LEU A 94 14.97 18.90 18.36
CA LEU A 94 15.92 17.90 17.87
C LEU A 94 17.37 18.25 18.24
N SER A 95 17.69 19.55 18.30
CA SER A 95 19.04 20.02 18.68
C SER A 95 19.33 19.77 20.15
N GLU A 96 18.35 19.96 21.01
CA GLU A 96 18.45 19.69 22.44
C GLU A 96 18.60 18.19 22.72
N ARG A 97 17.79 17.32 22.05
CA ARG A 97 17.95 15.87 22.11
C ARG A 97 19.36 15.44 21.70
N SER A 98 19.86 15.98 20.60
CA SER A 98 21.18 15.65 20.07
C SER A 98 22.29 16.12 21.01
N ALA A 99 22.19 17.32 21.56
CA ALA A 99 23.18 17.88 22.51
C ALA A 99 23.22 17.08 23.81
N ALA A 100 22.08 16.59 24.28
CA ALA A 100 21.99 15.74 25.48
C ALA A 100 22.33 14.27 25.20
N GLY A 101 22.54 13.86 23.95
CA GLY A 101 22.84 12.47 23.58
C GLY A 101 21.69 11.50 23.84
N VAL A 102 20.46 11.98 23.87
CA VAL A 102 19.26 11.18 24.15
C VAL A 102 18.94 10.26 22.99
N SER A 103 18.90 8.94 23.26
CA SER A 103 18.41 7.95 22.30
C SER A 103 16.88 7.90 22.32
N TYR A 104 16.29 7.88 21.14
CA TYR A 104 14.84 7.73 20.95
C TYR A 104 14.56 6.82 19.74
N PRO A 105 13.42 6.11 19.74
CA PRO A 105 13.08 5.23 18.65
C PRO A 105 12.83 6.01 17.35
N TRP A 106 13.37 5.50 16.26
CA TRP A 106 13.22 6.10 14.95
C TRP A 106 11.76 5.97 14.46
N ASP A 107 11.27 6.96 13.76
CA ASP A 107 9.92 6.97 13.17
C ASP A 107 8.75 6.94 14.19
N HIS A 108 9.01 7.34 15.43
CA HIS A 108 7.97 7.51 16.45
C HIS A 108 7.67 8.98 16.68
N LEU A 109 6.38 9.31 16.81
CA LEU A 109 5.95 10.63 17.24
C LEU A 109 5.93 10.70 18.76
N PHE A 110 6.75 11.57 19.33
CA PHE A 110 6.70 11.86 20.76
C PHE A 110 5.65 12.95 21.04
N PHE A 111 4.72 12.66 21.96
CA PHE A 111 3.72 13.63 22.41
C PHE A 111 3.29 13.32 23.84
N ASP A 112 3.30 14.32 24.71
CA ASP A 112 2.84 14.26 26.10
C ASP A 112 3.40 13.04 26.86
N GLY A 113 4.73 12.85 26.79
CA GLY A 113 5.45 11.78 27.48
C GLY A 113 5.21 10.37 26.94
N LYS A 114 4.66 10.23 25.72
CA LYS A 114 4.36 8.96 25.09
C LYS A 114 4.79 8.94 23.63
N TYR A 115 4.97 7.73 23.08
CA TYR A 115 5.19 7.53 21.65
C TYR A 115 3.93 7.12 20.94
N TYR A 116 3.79 7.57 19.68
CA TYR A 116 2.67 7.28 18.79
C TYR A 116 3.17 6.95 17.39
N SER A 117 2.41 6.10 16.68
CA SER A 117 2.59 5.91 15.24
C SER A 117 1.86 6.99 14.46
N TYR A 118 2.47 7.52 13.40
CA TYR A 118 1.86 8.48 12.47
C TYR A 118 1.51 7.86 11.11
N TYR A 119 1.73 6.56 10.93
CA TYR A 119 1.46 5.86 9.66
C TYR A 119 -0.02 5.52 9.43
N GLY A 120 -0.88 5.87 10.38
CA GLY A 120 -2.31 5.62 10.30
C GLY A 120 -2.72 4.23 10.80
N ILE A 121 -3.99 4.13 11.18
CA ILE A 121 -4.55 2.91 11.81
C ILE A 121 -5.29 2.00 10.81
N GLY A 122 -5.47 2.45 9.56
CA GLY A 122 -6.30 1.74 8.58
C GLY A 122 -5.84 0.31 8.32
N THR A 123 -4.56 0.11 8.06
CA THR A 123 -3.96 -1.21 7.83
C THR A 123 -4.03 -2.09 9.07
N VAL A 124 -3.81 -1.49 10.25
CA VAL A 124 -3.84 -2.22 11.52
C VAL A 124 -5.24 -2.78 11.77
N LEU A 125 -6.27 -1.94 11.66
CA LEU A 125 -7.66 -2.36 11.92
C LEU A 125 -8.21 -3.34 10.87
N THR A 126 -7.76 -3.25 9.62
CA THR A 126 -8.32 -4.06 8.52
C THR A 126 -7.56 -5.35 8.25
N LEU A 127 -6.29 -5.45 8.67
CA LEU A 127 -5.46 -6.61 8.37
C LEU A 127 -4.62 -7.10 9.55
N PHE A 128 -3.78 -6.24 10.15
CA PHE A 128 -2.78 -6.70 11.12
C PHE A 128 -3.42 -7.19 12.43
N LEU A 129 -4.29 -6.41 13.05
CA LEU A 129 -4.96 -6.75 14.30
C LEU A 129 -5.88 -7.97 14.14
N PRO A 130 -6.79 -8.04 13.14
CA PRO A 130 -7.60 -9.23 12.94
C PRO A 130 -6.78 -10.51 12.69
N TYR A 131 -5.69 -10.40 11.93
CA TYR A 131 -4.81 -11.53 11.69
C TYR A 131 -4.12 -11.98 12.98
N HIS A 132 -3.59 -11.03 13.78
CA HIS A 132 -2.94 -11.33 15.06
C HIS A 132 -3.91 -12.00 16.04
N MET A 133 -5.11 -11.47 16.19
CA MET A 133 -6.16 -12.03 17.07
C MET A 133 -6.53 -13.47 16.69
N ILE A 134 -6.47 -13.84 15.41
CA ILE A 134 -6.84 -15.19 14.95
C ILE A 134 -5.65 -16.17 15.06
N THR A 135 -4.44 -15.71 14.73
CA THR A 135 -3.30 -16.62 14.55
C THR A 135 -2.24 -16.53 15.65
N GLY A 136 -2.24 -15.45 16.45
CA GLY A 136 -1.19 -15.13 17.41
C GLY A 136 0.13 -14.72 16.75
N LYS A 137 0.16 -14.55 15.40
CA LYS A 137 1.35 -14.17 14.64
C LYS A 137 1.18 -12.76 14.06
N TYR A 138 2.30 -12.08 13.79
CA TYR A 138 2.27 -10.78 13.10
C TYR A 138 2.28 -10.98 11.58
N PHE A 139 1.47 -10.17 10.90
CA PHE A 139 1.39 -10.21 9.45
C PHE A 139 2.59 -9.47 8.83
N PRO A 140 3.29 -10.03 7.80
CA PRO A 140 4.43 -9.37 7.19
C PRO A 140 4.03 -8.15 6.37
N SER A 141 4.78 -7.03 6.51
CA SER A 141 4.52 -5.78 5.78
C SER A 141 4.60 -5.94 4.27
N LEU A 142 5.51 -6.77 3.76
CA LEU A 142 5.61 -7.08 2.33
C LEU A 142 4.30 -7.66 1.76
N TRP A 143 3.71 -8.64 2.47
CA TRP A 143 2.46 -9.26 2.05
C TRP A 143 1.28 -8.28 2.16
N ALA A 144 1.27 -7.44 3.21
CA ALA A 144 0.28 -6.39 3.34
C ALA A 144 0.36 -5.39 2.19
N THR A 145 1.58 -4.93 1.86
CA THR A 145 1.83 -4.04 0.72
C THR A 145 1.34 -4.67 -0.59
N PHE A 146 1.60 -5.96 -0.81
CA PHE A 146 1.12 -6.67 -1.98
C PHE A 146 -0.42 -6.73 -2.04
N ILE A 147 -1.08 -7.08 -0.94
CA ILE A 147 -2.56 -7.15 -0.87
C ILE A 147 -3.19 -5.80 -1.19
N TYR A 148 -2.74 -4.71 -0.54
CA TYR A 148 -3.26 -3.37 -0.81
C TYR A 148 -2.92 -2.89 -2.23
N SER A 149 -1.80 -3.32 -2.79
CA SER A 149 -1.45 -3.06 -4.20
C SER A 149 -2.45 -3.71 -5.16
N ILE A 150 -2.80 -4.98 -4.93
CA ILE A 150 -3.82 -5.68 -5.74
C ILE A 150 -5.17 -4.97 -5.64
N ILE A 151 -5.59 -4.60 -4.43
CA ILE A 151 -6.82 -3.82 -4.20
C ILE A 151 -6.75 -2.51 -5.00
N GLY A 152 -5.67 -1.75 -4.89
CA GLY A 152 -5.45 -0.50 -5.62
C GLY A 152 -5.52 -0.67 -7.14
N ILE A 153 -4.87 -1.69 -7.71
CA ILE A 153 -4.90 -1.99 -9.15
C ILE A 153 -6.34 -2.26 -9.62
N ILE A 154 -7.09 -3.06 -8.87
CA ILE A 154 -8.46 -3.41 -9.23
C ILE A 154 -9.38 -2.18 -9.16
N PHE A 155 -9.37 -1.46 -8.04
CA PHE A 155 -10.25 -0.30 -7.85
C PHE A 155 -9.87 0.87 -8.75
N LEU A 156 -8.58 1.08 -9.04
CA LEU A 156 -8.14 2.07 -10.04
C LEU A 156 -8.74 1.77 -11.41
N SER A 157 -8.75 0.50 -11.83
CA SER A 157 -9.38 0.11 -13.10
C SER A 157 -10.89 0.33 -13.09
N LEU A 158 -11.57 0.00 -11.98
CA LEU A 158 -13.02 0.22 -11.83
C LEU A 158 -13.36 1.70 -11.85
N ALA A 159 -12.65 2.53 -11.07
CA ALA A 159 -12.83 3.97 -11.04
C ALA A 159 -12.56 4.60 -12.42
N TYR A 160 -11.48 4.22 -13.09
CA TYR A 160 -11.17 4.66 -14.44
C TYR A 160 -12.28 4.30 -15.42
N CYS A 161 -12.77 3.07 -15.39
CA CYS A 161 -13.86 2.64 -16.24
C CYS A 161 -15.17 3.42 -15.99
N ALA A 162 -15.49 3.69 -14.73
CA ALA A 162 -16.64 4.49 -14.33
C ALA A 162 -16.50 5.94 -14.84
N PHE A 163 -15.34 6.54 -14.64
CA PHE A 163 -14.98 7.88 -15.10
C PHE A 163 -15.13 8.01 -16.62
N MET A 164 -14.51 7.11 -17.38
CA MET A 164 -14.53 7.13 -18.84
C MET A 164 -15.97 6.97 -19.38
N LYS A 165 -16.77 6.07 -18.82
CA LYS A 165 -18.15 5.88 -19.25
C LYS A 165 -19.04 7.08 -18.97
N ARG A 166 -18.82 7.76 -17.84
CA ARG A 166 -19.65 8.89 -17.42
C ARG A 166 -19.30 10.18 -18.15
N LEU A 167 -18.02 10.49 -18.28
CA LEU A 167 -17.56 11.78 -18.81
C LEU A 167 -17.19 11.72 -20.29
N PHE A 168 -16.74 10.57 -20.78
CA PHE A 168 -16.22 10.40 -22.14
C PHE A 168 -16.84 9.22 -22.91
N PRO A 169 -18.17 9.07 -22.93
CA PRO A 169 -18.84 7.86 -23.48
C PRO A 169 -18.60 7.64 -24.98
N LYS A 170 -18.23 8.69 -25.71
CA LYS A 170 -18.03 8.65 -27.16
C LYS A 170 -16.59 8.34 -27.58
N ILE A 171 -15.64 8.29 -26.64
CA ILE A 171 -14.23 8.00 -26.95
C ILE A 171 -14.11 6.56 -27.48
N PRO A 172 -13.28 6.33 -28.51
CA PRO A 172 -13.00 5.00 -29.02
C PRO A 172 -12.45 4.07 -27.94
N ASN A 173 -12.89 2.80 -27.92
CA ASN A 173 -12.43 1.81 -26.96
C ASN A 173 -10.90 1.72 -26.88
N ARG A 174 -10.22 1.74 -28.03
CA ARG A 174 -8.74 1.69 -28.09
C ARG A 174 -8.09 2.83 -27.28
N THR A 175 -8.59 4.06 -27.42
CA THR A 175 -8.06 5.23 -26.70
C THR A 175 -8.30 5.09 -25.20
N ALA A 176 -9.51 4.67 -24.81
CA ALA A 176 -9.85 4.46 -23.41
C ALA A 176 -9.01 3.33 -22.77
N VAL A 177 -8.78 2.23 -23.47
CA VAL A 177 -7.96 1.11 -22.97
C VAL A 177 -6.48 1.49 -22.91
N SER A 178 -5.95 2.22 -23.91
CA SER A 178 -4.57 2.74 -23.86
C SER A 178 -4.37 3.69 -22.68
N GLY A 179 -5.35 4.55 -22.39
CA GLY A 179 -5.34 5.41 -21.21
C GLY A 179 -5.29 4.61 -19.90
N LEU A 180 -6.06 3.53 -19.78
CA LEU A 180 -6.01 2.65 -18.61
C LEU A 180 -4.62 2.03 -18.43
N VAL A 181 -4.00 1.55 -19.52
CA VAL A 181 -2.63 1.00 -19.47
C VAL A 181 -1.64 2.04 -18.98
N ILE A 182 -1.71 3.27 -19.48
CA ILE A 182 -0.84 4.36 -19.05
C ILE A 182 -1.03 4.65 -17.56
N VAL A 183 -2.28 4.81 -17.10
CA VAL A 183 -2.61 5.10 -15.71
C VAL A 183 -2.09 4.00 -14.78
N GLN A 184 -2.29 2.74 -15.12
CA GLN A 184 -1.78 1.61 -14.35
C GLN A 184 -0.24 1.55 -14.35
N ALA A 185 0.39 1.71 -15.50
CA ALA A 185 1.84 1.63 -15.64
C ALA A 185 2.57 2.77 -14.92
N SER A 186 1.96 3.96 -14.85
CA SER A 186 2.52 5.13 -14.18
C SER A 186 2.19 5.19 -12.67
N SER A 187 1.42 4.24 -12.16
CA SER A 187 1.07 4.23 -10.74
C SER A 187 2.28 3.92 -9.86
N PHE A 188 2.32 4.52 -8.68
CA PHE A 188 3.37 4.31 -7.68
C PHE A 188 3.37 2.89 -7.07
N VAL A 189 2.32 2.12 -7.30
CA VAL A 189 2.13 0.76 -6.78
C VAL A 189 3.32 -0.17 -7.10
N TRP A 190 3.94 -0.02 -8.26
CA TRP A 190 5.07 -0.86 -8.70
C TRP A 190 6.31 -0.68 -7.81
N TYR A 191 6.59 0.55 -7.42
CA TYR A 191 7.66 0.84 -6.47
C TYR A 191 7.32 0.23 -5.10
N CYS A 192 6.11 0.43 -4.60
CA CYS A 192 5.68 -0.11 -3.32
C CYS A 192 5.84 -1.64 -3.24
N ILE A 193 5.43 -2.38 -4.27
CA ILE A 193 5.58 -3.85 -4.32
C ILE A 193 7.05 -4.27 -4.30
N THR A 194 7.93 -3.50 -4.95
CA THR A 194 9.37 -3.86 -5.02
C THR A 194 10.12 -3.61 -3.73
N ILE A 195 9.69 -2.70 -2.89
CA ILE A 195 10.29 -2.43 -1.58
C ILE A 195 9.57 -3.24 -0.48
N GLY A 196 8.29 -2.98 -0.27
CA GLY A 196 7.41 -3.77 0.58
C GLY A 196 7.63 -3.60 2.08
N ASN A 197 8.11 -2.44 2.53
CA ASN A 197 8.22 -2.12 3.95
C ASN A 197 7.03 -1.25 4.44
N PHE A 198 7.06 -0.80 5.68
CA PHE A 198 5.95 -0.06 6.28
C PHE A 198 5.73 1.34 5.70
N TYR A 199 6.76 1.98 5.10
CA TYR A 199 6.61 3.26 4.41
C TYR A 199 5.76 3.12 3.14
N GLU A 200 6.10 2.13 2.32
CA GLU A 200 5.38 1.82 1.10
C GLU A 200 3.99 1.28 1.39
N LEU A 201 3.85 0.51 2.48
CA LEU A 201 2.55 0.03 2.94
C LEU A 201 1.61 1.20 3.29
N ALA A 202 2.09 2.22 4.02
CA ALA A 202 1.28 3.38 4.34
C ALA A 202 0.77 4.10 3.08
N GLN A 203 1.63 4.23 2.07
CA GLN A 203 1.29 4.90 0.82
C GLN A 203 0.31 4.09 -0.02
N VAL A 204 0.56 2.80 -0.23
CA VAL A 204 -0.29 1.96 -1.08
C VAL A 204 -1.63 1.65 -0.42
N SER A 205 -1.67 1.51 0.89
CA SER A 205 -2.94 1.33 1.61
C SER A 205 -3.78 2.60 1.60
N GLY A 206 -3.17 3.76 1.81
CA GLY A 206 -3.85 5.05 1.67
C GLY A 206 -4.44 5.23 0.27
N PHE A 207 -3.69 4.89 -0.78
CA PHE A 207 -4.18 4.86 -2.15
C PHE A 207 -5.34 3.88 -2.33
N ALA A 208 -5.21 2.64 -1.84
CA ALA A 208 -6.25 1.63 -1.94
C ALA A 208 -7.56 2.05 -1.25
N PHE A 209 -7.48 2.59 -0.04
CA PHE A 209 -8.66 3.10 0.70
C PHE A 209 -9.31 4.31 0.03
N LEU A 210 -8.50 5.21 -0.58
CA LEU A 210 -9.02 6.39 -1.25
C LEU A 210 -9.81 6.05 -2.52
N ILE A 211 -9.37 5.01 -3.26
CA ILE A 211 -9.93 4.67 -4.57
C ILE A 211 -11.05 3.63 -4.50
N ALA A 212 -11.18 2.90 -3.37
CA ALA A 212 -12.21 1.89 -3.16
C ALA A 212 -13.57 2.51 -2.77
#